data_ec8076b23965ea0caf8d5f6c2cba7968
#
_entry.id   ec8076b23965ea0caf8d5f6c2cba7968
#
_cell.length_a   1.000
_cell.length_b   1.000
_cell.length_c   1.000
_cell.angle_alpha   90.00
_cell.angle_beta   90.00
_cell.angle_gamma   90.00
#
_symmetry.space_group_name_H-M   'P 1'
#
loop_
_entity.id
_entity.type
_entity.pdbx_description
1 polymer ?
#
loop_
_entity_poly.entity_id
_entity_poly.type
_entity_poly.pdbx_seq_one_letter_code
_entity_poly.pdbx_strand_id
1 'polypeptide(L)'
;MRKQRSGHVMNFSSVGGYRSGPGFGVYCTTKFAVEGLSEAMAAELAPLGIRVTIIEPGYFRTDFLDDRSLTVSPTSIEDYSATAGAVRSKAQTISHNQPAAML
;
A
#
# COMPACT_ATOMS: atom_id res chain seq x y z
N MET A 1 13.75 -12.20 -18.42
CA MET A 1 14.60 -12.34 -17.22
C MET A 1 15.02 -13.78 -16.98
N ARG A 2 14.13 -14.71 -16.99
CA ARG A 2 14.47 -16.12 -16.68
C ARG A 2 15.51 -16.71 -17.63
N LYS A 3 15.36 -16.49 -18.92
CA LYS A 3 16.33 -16.97 -19.92
C LYS A 3 17.67 -16.26 -19.84
N GLN A 4 17.66 -14.98 -19.50
CA GLN A 4 18.84 -14.15 -19.39
C GLN A 4 19.61 -14.38 -18.09
N ARG A 5 18.99 -15.02 -17.10
CA ARG A 5 19.54 -15.21 -15.76
C ARG A 5 19.90 -13.90 -15.08
N SER A 6 19.12 -12.86 -15.37
CA SER A 6 19.27 -11.54 -14.75
C SER A 6 17.94 -10.78 -14.82
N GLY A 7 17.78 -9.85 -13.91
CA GLY A 7 16.62 -8.99 -13.87
C GLY A 7 16.37 -8.44 -12.48
N HIS A 8 15.43 -7.53 -12.40
CA HIS A 8 15.04 -6.91 -11.15
C HIS A 8 13.53 -6.65 -11.17
N VAL A 9 12.81 -7.24 -10.24
CA VAL A 9 11.37 -7.03 -10.05
C VAL A 9 11.20 -6.07 -8.88
N MET A 10 10.43 -5.02 -9.08
CA MET A 10 10.10 -4.05 -8.02
C MET A 10 8.60 -4.05 -7.81
N ASN A 11 8.17 -4.41 -6.61
CA ASN A 11 6.77 -4.44 -6.24
C ASN A 11 6.47 -3.30 -5.27
N PHE A 12 5.37 -2.60 -5.50
CA PHE A 12 4.95 -1.53 -4.62
C PHE A 12 4.03 -2.07 -3.53
N SER A 13 4.50 -2.01 -2.32
CA SER A 13 3.72 -2.21 -1.12
C SER A 13 3.39 -0.85 -0.49
N SER A 14 3.42 -0.77 0.81
CA SER A 14 3.15 0.44 1.59
C SER A 14 3.57 0.18 3.03
N VAL A 15 3.63 1.22 3.83
CA VAL A 15 3.68 1.03 5.29
C VAL A 15 2.48 0.21 5.78
N GLY A 16 1.35 0.23 5.04
CA GLY A 16 0.19 -0.62 5.27
C GLY A 16 0.43 -2.11 5.02
N GLY A 17 1.52 -2.48 4.34
CA GLY A 17 1.94 -3.87 4.20
C GLY A 17 2.75 -4.38 5.38
N TYR A 18 3.20 -3.48 6.23
CA TYR A 18 3.96 -3.77 7.44
C TYR A 18 3.09 -3.67 8.69
N ARG A 19 2.18 -2.70 8.73
CA ARG A 19 1.32 -2.45 9.88
C ARG A 19 -0.05 -1.97 9.41
N SER A 20 -1.10 -2.49 10.03
CA SER A 20 -2.47 -2.08 9.75
C SER A 20 -3.02 -1.16 10.83
N GLY A 21 -4.18 -0.58 10.58
CA GLY A 21 -4.89 0.26 11.51
C GLY A 21 -6.38 0.34 11.20
N PRO A 22 -7.15 0.96 12.10
CA PRO A 22 -8.58 1.11 11.90
C PRO A 22 -8.90 1.79 10.58
N GLY A 23 -9.91 1.30 9.87
CA GLY A 23 -10.36 1.86 8.60
C GLY A 23 -9.57 1.43 7.38
N PHE A 24 -8.40 0.78 7.56
CA PHE A 24 -7.51 0.38 6.47
C PHE A 24 -7.36 -1.14 6.35
N GLY A 25 -8.28 -1.92 6.96
CA GLY A 25 -8.14 -3.38 6.96
C GLY A 25 -8.07 -4.00 5.58
N VAL A 26 -8.96 -3.63 4.68
CA VAL A 26 -8.98 -4.18 3.32
C VAL A 26 -7.74 -3.75 2.54
N TYR A 27 -7.41 -2.47 2.58
CA TYR A 27 -6.22 -1.95 1.91
C TYR A 27 -4.95 -2.64 2.41
N CYS A 28 -4.78 -2.72 3.74
CA CYS A 28 -3.60 -3.35 4.33
C CYS A 28 -3.53 -4.84 4.03
N THR A 29 -4.68 -5.53 3.92
CA THR A 29 -4.73 -6.92 3.49
C THR A 29 -4.09 -7.08 2.12
N THR A 30 -4.41 -6.20 1.17
CA THR A 30 -3.81 -6.25 -0.17
C THR A 30 -2.30 -6.02 -0.11
N LYS A 31 -1.85 -5.11 0.72
CA LYS A 31 -0.42 -4.79 0.84
C LYS A 31 0.36 -5.87 1.60
N PHE A 32 -0.22 -6.47 2.61
CA PHE A 32 0.37 -7.66 3.26
C PHE A 32 0.50 -8.82 2.27
N ALA A 33 -0.48 -8.98 1.38
CA ALA A 33 -0.42 -9.99 0.31
C ALA A 33 0.74 -9.73 -0.64
N VAL A 34 0.99 -8.47 -1.02
CA VAL A 34 2.13 -8.08 -1.85
C VAL A 34 3.45 -8.42 -1.14
N GLU A 35 3.54 -8.18 0.17
CA GLU A 35 4.73 -8.53 0.94
C GLU A 35 4.99 -10.02 0.93
N GLY A 36 3.97 -10.83 1.23
CA GLY A 36 4.10 -12.29 1.25
C GLY A 36 4.46 -12.86 -0.12
N LEU A 37 3.79 -12.39 -1.16
CA LEU A 37 4.08 -12.81 -2.53
C LEU A 37 5.51 -12.45 -2.93
N SER A 38 5.93 -11.22 -2.62
CA SER A 38 7.27 -10.73 -2.99
C SER A 38 8.36 -11.50 -2.26
N GLU A 39 8.15 -11.87 -1.00
CA GLU A 39 9.09 -12.69 -0.24
C GLU A 39 9.27 -14.08 -0.89
N ALA A 40 8.17 -14.71 -1.28
CA ALA A 40 8.21 -16.00 -1.97
C ALA A 40 8.93 -15.86 -3.33
N MET A 41 8.60 -14.82 -4.09
CA MET A 41 9.25 -14.55 -5.37
C MET A 41 10.76 -14.36 -5.21
N ALA A 42 11.18 -13.63 -4.19
CA ALA A 42 12.61 -13.40 -3.95
C ALA A 42 13.35 -14.73 -3.76
N ALA A 43 12.78 -15.64 -2.97
CA ALA A 43 13.37 -16.95 -2.73
C ALA A 43 13.39 -17.83 -4.01
N GLU A 44 12.30 -17.80 -4.77
CA GLU A 44 12.18 -18.63 -5.97
C GLU A 44 13.05 -18.12 -7.13
N LEU A 45 13.23 -16.80 -7.23
CA LEU A 45 13.93 -16.19 -8.35
C LEU A 45 15.42 -15.97 -8.10
N ALA A 46 15.85 -16.02 -6.84
CA ALA A 46 17.26 -15.82 -6.51
C ALA A 46 18.22 -16.77 -7.26
N PRO A 47 17.93 -18.09 -7.37
CA PRO A 47 18.81 -19.00 -8.12
C PRO A 47 18.88 -18.67 -9.62
N LEU A 48 17.94 -17.88 -10.12
CA LEU A 48 17.91 -17.45 -11.53
C LEU A 48 18.60 -16.11 -11.74
N GLY A 49 19.24 -15.55 -10.71
CA GLY A 49 19.92 -14.28 -10.80
C GLY A 49 18.96 -13.08 -10.87
N ILE A 50 17.71 -13.26 -10.49
CA ILE A 50 16.69 -12.21 -10.52
C ILE A 50 16.47 -11.71 -9.10
N ARG A 51 16.56 -10.39 -8.92
CA ARG A 51 16.33 -9.75 -7.62
C ARG A 51 14.91 -9.24 -7.52
N VAL A 52 14.37 -9.23 -6.30
CA VAL A 52 13.06 -8.68 -6.01
C VAL A 52 13.22 -7.63 -4.93
N THR A 53 12.70 -6.43 -5.17
CA THR A 53 12.71 -5.34 -4.22
C THR A 53 11.26 -4.93 -3.92
N ILE A 54 10.97 -4.73 -2.64
CA ILE A 54 9.67 -4.26 -2.19
C ILE A 54 9.82 -2.80 -1.82
N ILE A 55 8.98 -1.94 -2.41
CA ILE A 55 8.99 -0.51 -2.13
C ILE A 55 7.81 -0.21 -1.22
N GLU A 56 8.09 0.37 -0.06
CA GLU A 56 7.09 0.63 0.98
C GLU A 56 6.99 2.13 1.26
N PRO A 57 6.39 2.91 0.33
CA PRO A 57 6.30 4.35 0.53
C PRO A 57 5.34 4.71 1.67
N GLY A 58 5.61 5.83 2.30
CA GLY A 58 4.68 6.46 3.23
C GLY A 58 3.65 7.30 2.49
N TYR A 59 3.10 8.29 3.17
CA TYR A 59 2.11 9.18 2.58
C TYR A 59 2.81 10.32 1.82
N PHE A 60 2.34 10.53 0.58
CA PHE A 60 2.74 11.66 -0.24
C PHE A 60 1.48 12.33 -0.79
N ARG A 61 1.60 13.61 -1.14
CA ARG A 61 0.50 14.33 -1.78
C ARG A 61 0.41 13.90 -3.23
N THR A 62 -0.47 12.91 -3.47
CA THR A 62 -0.75 12.35 -4.78
C THR A 62 -2.27 12.22 -4.92
N ASP A 63 -2.74 11.64 -6.01
CA ASP A 63 -4.16 11.39 -6.20
C ASP A 63 -4.71 10.21 -5.38
N PHE A 64 -3.85 9.52 -4.62
CA PHE A 64 -4.26 8.31 -3.89
C PHE A 64 -5.40 8.56 -2.89
N LEU A 65 -5.32 9.66 -2.13
CA LEU A 65 -6.36 10.06 -1.17
C LEU A 65 -7.24 11.20 -1.69
N ASP A 66 -7.11 11.55 -2.97
CA ASP A 66 -7.95 12.53 -3.63
C ASP A 66 -9.32 11.92 -3.95
N ASP A 67 -10.34 12.74 -4.11
CA ASP A 67 -11.70 12.32 -4.47
C ASP A 67 -11.75 11.46 -5.73
N ARG A 68 -10.79 11.64 -6.64
CA ARG A 68 -10.68 10.87 -7.88
C ARG A 68 -10.22 9.43 -7.66
N SER A 69 -9.48 9.17 -6.60
CA SER A 69 -8.89 7.85 -6.32
C SER A 69 -9.49 7.21 -5.07
N LEU A 70 -9.88 8.01 -4.09
CA LEU A 70 -10.42 7.52 -2.83
C LEU A 70 -11.89 7.18 -2.98
N THR A 71 -12.22 5.91 -2.82
CA THR A 71 -13.60 5.46 -2.77
C THR A 71 -14.02 5.31 -1.32
N VAL A 72 -15.06 6.05 -0.93
CA VAL A 72 -15.59 6.01 0.42
C VAL A 72 -16.91 5.23 0.40
N SER A 73 -17.02 4.23 1.28
CA SER A 73 -18.25 3.46 1.40
C SER A 73 -19.42 4.40 1.77
N PRO A 74 -20.58 4.26 1.11
CA PRO A 74 -21.77 5.05 1.48
C PRO A 74 -22.35 4.65 2.83
N THR A 75 -22.00 3.47 3.35
CA THR A 75 -22.49 2.97 4.63
C THR A 75 -21.60 3.47 5.76
N SER A 76 -22.21 4.00 6.80
CA SER A 76 -21.55 4.44 8.01
C SER A 76 -22.24 3.85 9.21
N ILE A 77 -21.47 3.26 10.12
CA ILE A 77 -21.99 2.65 11.35
C ILE A 77 -21.47 3.46 12.53
N GLU A 78 -22.39 3.99 13.33
CA GLU A 78 -22.06 4.89 14.43
C GLU A 78 -21.15 4.25 15.48
N ASP A 79 -21.30 2.93 15.70
CA ASP A 79 -20.45 2.19 16.66
C ASP A 79 -18.95 2.34 16.36
N TYR A 80 -18.60 2.63 15.11
CA TYR A 80 -17.22 2.76 14.67
C TYR A 80 -16.79 4.19 14.41
N SER A 81 -17.60 5.18 14.81
CA SER A 81 -17.30 6.60 14.56
C SER A 81 -15.99 7.07 15.20
N ALA A 82 -15.62 6.50 16.35
CA ALA A 82 -14.39 6.86 17.06
C ALA A 82 -13.14 6.16 16.50
N THR A 83 -13.31 5.12 15.68
CA THR A 83 -12.19 4.35 15.11
C THR A 83 -12.17 4.47 13.59
N ALA A 84 -12.81 3.56 12.88
CA ALA A 84 -12.84 3.57 11.42
C ALA A 84 -13.46 4.86 10.85
N GLY A 85 -14.52 5.37 11.48
CA GLY A 85 -15.16 6.61 11.04
C GLY A 85 -14.27 7.83 11.16
N ALA A 86 -13.50 7.94 12.26
CA ALA A 86 -12.55 9.03 12.44
C ALA A 86 -11.43 8.99 11.40
N VAL A 87 -10.89 7.79 11.11
CA VAL A 87 -9.87 7.59 10.09
C VAL A 87 -10.42 7.95 8.71
N ARG A 88 -11.66 7.55 8.42
CA ARG A 88 -12.34 7.85 7.16
C ARG A 88 -12.43 9.36 6.91
N SER A 89 -12.82 10.14 7.93
CA SER A 89 -12.88 11.60 7.81
C SER A 89 -11.49 12.21 7.63
N LYS A 90 -10.51 11.68 8.34
CA LYS A 90 -9.13 12.16 8.29
C LYS A 90 -8.47 11.87 6.94
N ALA A 91 -8.74 10.72 6.34
CA ALA A 91 -8.18 10.33 5.05
C ALA A 91 -8.57 11.29 3.94
N GLN A 92 -9.74 11.93 4.02
CA GLN A 92 -10.19 12.89 3.02
C GLN A 92 -9.37 14.17 3.01
N THR A 93 -8.62 14.47 4.07
CA THR A 93 -7.82 15.69 4.19
C THR A 93 -6.33 15.43 4.30
N ILE A 94 -5.92 14.22 4.65
CA ILE A 94 -4.52 13.90 4.95
C ILE A 94 -3.57 14.14 3.77
N SER A 95 -4.04 13.90 2.54
CA SER A 95 -3.24 14.09 1.34
C SER A 95 -2.74 15.52 1.18
N HIS A 96 -3.56 16.50 1.58
CA HIS A 96 -3.21 17.92 1.45
C HIS A 96 -2.14 18.36 2.45
N ASN A 97 -1.96 17.61 3.52
CA ASN A 97 -1.01 17.90 4.59
C ASN A 97 0.31 17.16 4.42
N GLN A 98 0.48 16.39 3.37
CA GLN A 98 1.68 15.62 3.11
C GLN A 98 2.55 16.30 2.06
N PRO A 99 3.87 16.05 2.05
CA PRO A 99 4.73 16.60 1.02
C PRO A 99 4.36 16.09 -0.37
N ALA A 100 4.63 16.89 -1.38
CA ALA A 100 4.43 16.45 -2.76
C ALA A 100 5.37 15.27 -3.04
N ALA A 101 4.88 14.31 -3.85
CA ALA A 101 5.70 13.20 -4.28
C ALA A 101 6.82 13.72 -5.17
N MET A 102 8.03 13.21 -4.93
CA MET A 102 9.17 13.49 -5.80
C MET A 102 9.28 12.37 -6.83
N LEU A 103 9.32 12.76 -8.07
CA LEU A 103 9.46 11.84 -9.19
C LEU A 103 10.93 11.72 -9.61
#